data_6ac33016e985fdd5f22f8d1e0f4bfe85
#
_entry.id   6ac33016e985fdd5f22f8d1e0f4bfe85
#
_cell.length_a   1.000
_cell.length_b   1.000
_cell.length_c   1.000
_cell.angle_alpha   90.00
_cell.angle_beta   90.00
_cell.angle_gamma   90.00
#
_symmetry.space_group_name_H-M   'P 1'
#
loop_
_entity.id
_entity.type
_entity.pdbx_description
1 polymer ?
#
loop_
_entity_poly.entity_id
_entity_poly.type
_entity_poly.pdbx_seq_one_letter_code
_entity_poly.pdbx_strand_id
1 'polypeptide(L)'
;GGLDNYSSSKASAELLFKSYFHSYFRKNYLSIATARAGNVIGGGDFKKDRIVPDVIKSLQSNKVVFIRNPNATRPWQHILETLSGYLILGEKLINKKLNSKIIPNWNFGPNRKNCKKVKFIVQSLINEWGEKNHKIIIKKSKNFHESKLLSLNIDKAKKELSWKPNLTLNETIEFTVDWYKSFFTGNDVEDLSNQQINYYSHK
;
A
#
# COMPACT_ATOMS: atom_id res chain seq x y z
N GLY A 1 -6.25 18.85 -4.59
CA GLY A 1 -7.00 17.59 -4.50
C GLY A 1 -7.41 17.10 -5.86
N GLY A 2 -7.86 15.85 -5.96
CA GLY A 2 -8.37 15.30 -7.21
C GLY A 2 -9.79 15.75 -7.53
N LEU A 3 -10.26 15.43 -8.72
CA LEU A 3 -11.60 15.78 -9.20
C LEU A 3 -12.69 14.81 -8.72
N ASP A 4 -12.30 13.71 -8.04
CA ASP A 4 -13.23 12.72 -7.49
C ASP A 4 -13.42 12.89 -5.98
N ASN A 5 -14.53 12.36 -5.46
CA ASN A 5 -14.91 12.50 -4.05
C ASN A 5 -13.88 11.89 -3.09
N TYR A 6 -13.24 10.79 -3.47
CA TYR A 6 -12.22 10.15 -2.63
C TYR A 6 -10.97 11.04 -2.50
N SER A 7 -10.43 11.49 -3.62
CA SER A 7 -9.25 12.37 -3.64
C SER A 7 -9.53 13.70 -2.92
N SER A 8 -10.74 14.25 -3.10
CA SER A 8 -11.17 15.48 -2.42
C SER A 8 -11.26 15.26 -0.91
N SER A 9 -11.85 14.17 -0.44
CA SER A 9 -11.95 13.88 1.00
C SER A 9 -10.58 13.73 1.66
N LYS A 10 -9.61 13.06 0.98
CA LYS A 10 -8.24 12.92 1.48
C LYS A 10 -7.49 14.26 1.51
N ALA A 11 -7.67 15.08 0.49
CA ALA A 11 -7.07 16.42 0.47
C ALA A 11 -7.67 17.33 1.56
N SER A 12 -8.97 17.25 1.81
CA SER A 12 -9.63 18.00 2.88
C SER A 12 -9.11 17.61 4.27
N ALA A 13 -8.88 16.30 4.51
CA ALA A 13 -8.28 15.83 5.75
C ALA A 13 -6.87 16.41 5.97
N GLU A 14 -6.05 16.50 4.93
CA GLU A 14 -4.71 17.12 5.01
C GLU A 14 -4.78 18.63 5.26
N LEU A 15 -5.72 19.33 4.64
CA LEU A 15 -5.94 20.75 4.87
C LEU A 15 -6.42 21.03 6.31
N LEU A 16 -7.33 20.20 6.81
CA LEU A 16 -7.81 20.27 8.19
C LEU A 16 -6.66 20.02 9.17
N PHE A 17 -5.89 18.95 8.97
CA PHE A 17 -4.70 18.68 9.78
C PHE A 17 -3.73 19.86 9.81
N LYS A 18 -3.44 20.46 8.64
CA LYS A 18 -2.57 21.63 8.53
C LYS A 18 -3.10 22.81 9.35
N SER A 19 -4.39 23.08 9.27
CA SER A 19 -5.05 24.17 10.02
C SER A 19 -4.92 23.93 11.53
N TYR A 20 -5.28 22.74 12.02
CA TYR A 20 -5.16 22.39 13.43
C TYR A 20 -3.71 22.41 13.92
N PHE A 21 -2.77 21.92 13.12
CA PHE A 21 -1.36 21.95 13.46
C PHE A 21 -0.87 23.38 13.71
N HIS A 22 -1.19 24.31 12.82
CA HIS A 22 -0.79 25.71 12.97
C HIS A 22 -1.50 26.44 14.13
N SER A 23 -2.79 26.15 14.32
CA SER A 23 -3.59 26.87 15.32
C SER A 23 -3.33 26.39 16.75
N TYR A 24 -3.16 25.07 16.95
CA TYR A 24 -3.17 24.48 18.27
C TYR A 24 -1.91 23.72 18.65
N PHE A 25 -1.26 23.02 17.71
CA PHE A 25 -0.25 22.02 18.03
C PHE A 25 1.17 22.54 17.91
N ARG A 26 1.42 23.50 17.05
CA ARG A 26 2.76 24.04 16.80
C ARG A 26 3.43 24.62 18.07
N LYS A 27 2.64 25.18 18.99
CA LYS A 27 3.13 25.77 20.25
C LYS A 27 3.15 24.80 21.42
N ASN A 28 2.39 23.71 21.36
CA ASN A 28 2.11 22.82 22.49
C ASN A 28 2.89 21.52 22.48
N TYR A 29 3.94 21.41 21.65
CA TYR A 29 4.82 20.23 21.57
C TYR A 29 4.09 18.88 21.36
N LEU A 30 2.87 18.90 20.83
CA LEU A 30 2.16 17.68 20.50
C LEU A 30 2.86 16.96 19.35
N SER A 31 3.15 15.70 19.60
CA SER A 31 3.81 14.82 18.63
C SER A 31 2.78 14.19 17.71
N ILE A 32 2.35 14.92 16.69
CA ILE A 32 1.38 14.46 15.68
C ILE A 32 1.95 14.56 14.28
N ALA A 33 1.51 13.67 13.40
CA ALA A 33 1.90 13.67 12.00
C ALA A 33 0.81 13.05 11.12
N THR A 34 0.85 13.33 9.81
CA THR A 34 0.11 12.56 8.81
C THR A 34 1.06 11.63 8.06
N ALA A 35 0.56 10.43 7.77
CA ALA A 35 1.27 9.42 7.00
C ALA A 35 0.40 8.97 5.82
N ARG A 36 0.99 8.93 4.63
CA ARG A 36 0.33 8.46 3.41
C ARG A 36 1.07 7.25 2.88
N ALA A 37 0.31 6.22 2.50
CA ALA A 37 0.85 5.02 1.88
C ALA A 37 0.44 4.91 0.42
N GLY A 38 1.19 4.13 -0.35
CA GLY A 38 0.84 3.74 -1.71
C GLY A 38 -0.28 2.70 -1.76
N ASN A 39 -0.36 1.97 -2.86
CA ASN A 39 -1.24 0.82 -2.95
C ASN A 39 -0.67 -0.34 -2.13
N VAL A 40 -1.24 -0.54 -0.95
CA VAL A 40 -0.80 -1.56 0.00
C VAL A 40 -1.48 -2.88 -0.33
N ILE A 41 -0.70 -3.95 -0.41
CA ILE A 41 -1.16 -5.32 -0.61
C ILE A 41 -0.53 -6.25 0.43
N GLY A 42 -1.15 -7.39 0.67
CA GLY A 42 -0.73 -8.38 1.66
C GLY A 42 -1.86 -9.36 1.93
N GLY A 43 -1.65 -10.30 2.81
CA GLY A 43 -2.67 -11.22 3.24
C GLY A 43 -3.79 -10.58 4.06
N GLY A 44 -4.93 -11.27 4.22
CA GLY A 44 -6.00 -10.90 5.13
C GLY A 44 -6.96 -9.80 4.64
N ASP A 45 -6.82 -9.28 3.43
CA ASP A 45 -7.79 -8.36 2.84
C ASP A 45 -8.83 -9.14 2.00
N PHE A 46 -10.08 -9.16 2.44
CA PHE A 46 -11.19 -9.83 1.74
C PHE A 46 -12.23 -8.84 1.19
N LYS A 47 -11.90 -7.53 1.20
CA LYS A 47 -12.84 -6.50 0.79
C LYS A 47 -13.08 -6.54 -0.71
N LYS A 48 -14.37 -6.53 -1.11
CA LYS A 48 -14.80 -6.44 -2.50
C LYS A 48 -14.36 -5.14 -3.17
N ASP A 49 -14.26 -5.16 -4.48
CA ASP A 49 -13.87 -4.03 -5.33
C ASP A 49 -12.42 -3.56 -5.12
N ARG A 50 -11.59 -4.41 -4.54
CA ARG A 50 -10.14 -4.26 -4.49
C ARG A 50 -9.48 -5.29 -5.39
N ILE A 51 -8.53 -4.84 -6.20
CA ILE A 51 -7.97 -5.67 -7.28
C ILE A 51 -7.32 -6.97 -6.79
N VAL A 52 -6.53 -6.93 -5.71
CA VAL A 52 -5.85 -8.14 -5.20
C VAL A 52 -6.83 -9.14 -4.60
N PRO A 53 -7.70 -8.78 -3.64
CA PRO A 53 -8.74 -9.67 -3.14
C PRO A 53 -9.64 -10.26 -4.23
N ASP A 54 -10.05 -9.44 -5.21
CA ASP A 54 -10.92 -9.91 -6.30
C ASP A 54 -10.20 -10.92 -7.21
N VAL A 55 -8.90 -10.70 -7.50
CA VAL A 55 -8.07 -11.65 -8.26
C VAL A 55 -7.93 -12.95 -7.49
N ILE A 56 -7.50 -12.89 -6.23
CA ILE A 56 -7.30 -14.08 -5.38
C ILE A 56 -8.60 -14.90 -5.27
N LYS A 57 -9.72 -14.24 -5.02
CA LYS A 57 -11.03 -14.90 -4.96
C LYS A 57 -11.39 -15.59 -6.28
N SER A 58 -11.09 -14.95 -7.41
CA SER A 58 -11.35 -15.52 -8.73
C SER A 58 -10.47 -16.74 -8.98
N LEU A 59 -9.19 -16.70 -8.61
CA LEU A 59 -8.24 -17.81 -8.72
C LEU A 59 -8.70 -18.99 -7.84
N GLN A 60 -8.98 -18.75 -6.58
CA GLN A 60 -9.41 -19.76 -5.62
C GLN A 60 -10.71 -20.47 -6.06
N SER A 61 -11.61 -19.75 -6.74
CA SER A 61 -12.90 -20.28 -7.24
C SER A 61 -12.84 -20.73 -8.70
N ASN A 62 -11.68 -20.74 -9.34
CA ASN A 62 -11.48 -21.02 -10.77
C ASN A 62 -12.43 -20.18 -11.67
N LYS A 63 -12.62 -18.89 -11.35
CA LYS A 63 -13.49 -17.96 -12.06
C LYS A 63 -12.67 -16.92 -12.80
N VAL A 64 -13.25 -16.34 -13.85
CA VAL A 64 -12.64 -15.29 -14.66
C VAL A 64 -12.25 -14.06 -13.82
N VAL A 65 -11.04 -13.56 -14.02
CA VAL A 65 -10.57 -12.31 -13.41
C VAL A 65 -11.07 -11.12 -14.23
N PHE A 66 -11.71 -10.15 -13.57
CA PHE A 66 -12.16 -8.91 -14.21
C PHE A 66 -11.27 -7.74 -13.82
N ILE A 67 -10.78 -6.98 -14.82
CA ILE A 67 -9.98 -5.79 -14.62
C ILE A 67 -10.67 -4.58 -15.25
N ARG A 68 -10.81 -3.48 -14.50
CA ARG A 68 -11.41 -2.23 -15.00
C ARG A 68 -10.40 -1.33 -15.74
N ASN A 69 -9.26 -1.04 -15.10
CA ASN A 69 -8.23 -0.11 -15.59
C ASN A 69 -6.85 -0.78 -15.71
N PRO A 70 -6.62 -1.66 -16.69
CA PRO A 70 -5.40 -2.48 -16.78
C PRO A 70 -4.12 -1.66 -16.94
N ASN A 71 -4.21 -0.47 -17.54
CA ASN A 71 -3.08 0.41 -17.84
C ASN A 71 -2.79 1.44 -16.75
N ALA A 72 -3.62 1.54 -15.71
CA ALA A 72 -3.36 2.44 -14.60
C ALA A 72 -2.11 1.98 -13.84
N THR A 73 -1.17 2.91 -13.61
CA THR A 73 0.07 2.66 -12.85
C THR A 73 -0.13 3.04 -11.40
N ARG A 74 0.28 2.15 -10.49
CA ARG A 74 0.14 2.34 -9.04
C ARG A 74 1.44 2.01 -8.30
N PRO A 75 1.68 2.66 -7.15
CA PRO A 75 2.83 2.40 -6.27
C PRO A 75 2.53 1.21 -5.35
N TRP A 76 2.77 0.00 -5.84
CA TRP A 76 2.51 -1.24 -5.11
C TRP A 76 3.57 -1.52 -4.05
N GLN A 77 3.12 -1.83 -2.83
CA GLN A 77 4.01 -2.21 -1.72
C GLN A 77 3.34 -3.20 -0.79
N HIS A 78 4.14 -3.99 -0.08
CA HIS A 78 3.64 -4.88 0.96
C HIS A 78 3.20 -4.11 2.20
N ILE A 79 2.25 -4.66 2.96
CA ILE A 79 1.76 -4.06 4.21
C ILE A 79 2.91 -3.83 5.22
N LEU A 80 3.88 -4.71 5.29
CA LEU A 80 5.03 -4.60 6.20
C LEU A 80 5.84 -3.33 5.95
N GLU A 81 5.99 -2.91 4.69
CA GLU A 81 6.65 -1.64 4.35
C GLU A 81 5.94 -0.43 4.98
N THR A 82 4.62 -0.41 4.87
CA THR A 82 3.81 0.67 5.42
C THR A 82 3.86 0.69 6.95
N LEU A 83 3.69 -0.48 7.58
CA LEU A 83 3.72 -0.62 9.03
C LEU A 83 5.08 -0.26 9.62
N SER A 84 6.16 -0.72 9.02
CA SER A 84 7.54 -0.32 9.39
C SER A 84 7.71 1.20 9.39
N GLY A 85 7.26 1.85 8.30
CA GLY A 85 7.32 3.31 8.20
C GLY A 85 6.52 4.02 9.29
N TYR A 86 5.32 3.51 9.61
CA TYR A 86 4.47 4.09 10.64
C TYR A 86 5.06 3.91 12.04
N LEU A 87 5.67 2.76 12.34
CA LEU A 87 6.32 2.49 13.61
C LEU A 87 7.55 3.39 13.81
N ILE A 88 8.41 3.52 12.79
CA ILE A 88 9.57 4.43 12.82
C ILE A 88 9.12 5.90 13.00
N LEU A 89 8.06 6.32 12.31
CA LEU A 89 7.50 7.66 12.48
C LEU A 89 6.99 7.86 13.91
N GLY A 90 6.24 6.90 14.45
CA GLY A 90 5.73 6.94 15.82
C GLY A 90 6.85 7.04 16.85
N GLU A 91 7.89 6.22 16.73
CA GLU A 91 9.08 6.28 17.59
C GLU A 91 9.74 7.66 17.57
N LYS A 92 9.96 8.21 16.38
CA LYS A 92 10.58 9.55 16.25
C LYS A 92 9.71 10.68 16.81
N LEU A 93 8.39 10.55 16.70
CA LEU A 93 7.45 11.50 17.31
C LEU A 93 7.50 11.43 18.85
N ILE A 94 7.47 10.24 19.44
CA ILE A 94 7.57 10.03 20.90
C ILE A 94 8.90 10.59 21.42
N ASN A 95 9.97 10.32 20.74
CA ASN A 95 11.31 10.78 21.12
C ASN A 95 11.59 12.25 20.79
N LYS A 96 10.60 13.01 20.27
CA LYS A 96 10.72 14.43 19.88
C LYS A 96 11.91 14.73 18.93
N LYS A 97 12.28 13.75 18.11
CA LYS A 97 13.42 13.85 17.18
C LYS A 97 13.09 14.53 15.85
N LEU A 98 11.85 14.97 15.66
CA LEU A 98 11.41 15.64 14.43
C LEU A 98 11.36 17.17 14.61
N ASN A 99 11.70 17.88 13.54
CA ASN A 99 11.66 19.34 13.54
C ASN A 99 10.21 19.83 13.53
N SER A 100 9.75 20.45 14.63
CA SER A 100 8.39 20.98 14.81
C SER A 100 8.05 22.21 13.95
N LYS A 101 9.02 22.79 13.24
CA LYS A 101 8.79 23.97 12.39
C LYS A 101 8.16 23.60 11.03
N ILE A 102 8.20 22.34 10.63
CA ILE A 102 7.73 21.85 9.34
C ILE A 102 6.41 21.06 9.57
N ILE A 103 5.45 21.22 8.66
CA ILE A 103 4.22 20.41 8.70
C ILE A 103 4.60 18.93 8.67
N PRO A 104 4.24 18.17 9.73
CA PRO A 104 4.71 16.81 9.91
C PRO A 104 3.90 15.82 9.05
N ASN A 105 4.28 15.68 7.79
CA ASN A 105 3.67 14.72 6.87
C ASN A 105 4.74 13.92 6.13
N TRP A 106 4.51 12.61 5.94
CA TRP A 106 5.39 11.71 5.22
C TRP A 106 4.63 10.78 4.30
N ASN A 107 5.30 10.40 3.21
CA ASN A 107 4.80 9.39 2.28
C ASN A 107 5.65 8.12 2.44
N PHE A 108 4.97 6.98 2.50
CA PHE A 108 5.55 5.65 2.50
C PHE A 108 5.12 4.92 1.23
N GLY A 109 6.04 4.58 0.39
CA GLY A 109 5.76 3.98 -0.91
C GLY A 109 6.96 3.22 -1.47
N PRO A 110 6.75 2.46 -2.55
CA PRO A 110 7.83 1.73 -3.17
C PRO A 110 8.79 2.66 -3.90
N ASN A 111 9.97 2.16 -4.23
CA ASN A 111 10.83 2.82 -5.21
C ASN A 111 10.09 2.98 -6.54
N ARG A 112 10.39 4.04 -7.32
CA ARG A 112 9.70 4.33 -8.60
C ARG A 112 9.68 3.15 -9.57
N LYS A 113 10.73 2.32 -9.58
CA LYS A 113 10.81 1.11 -10.42
C LYS A 113 9.73 0.08 -10.12
N ASN A 114 9.16 0.10 -8.92
CA ASN A 114 8.10 -0.79 -8.47
C ASN A 114 6.69 -0.23 -8.71
N CYS A 115 6.58 1.00 -9.27
CA CYS A 115 5.31 1.49 -9.79
C CYS A 115 4.99 0.73 -11.09
N LYS A 116 3.99 -0.14 -11.05
CA LYS A 116 3.61 -1.01 -12.17
C LYS A 116 2.15 -0.88 -12.52
N LYS A 117 1.83 -1.22 -13.79
CA LYS A 117 0.45 -1.27 -14.28
C LYS A 117 -0.35 -2.33 -13.53
N VAL A 118 -1.65 -2.09 -13.35
CA VAL A 118 -2.58 -3.07 -12.77
C VAL A 118 -2.51 -4.42 -13.49
N LYS A 119 -2.48 -4.42 -14.83
CA LYS A 119 -2.35 -5.66 -15.63
C LYS A 119 -1.09 -6.46 -15.24
N PHE A 120 0.04 -5.80 -14.99
CA PHE A 120 1.26 -6.46 -14.60
C PHE A 120 1.10 -7.18 -13.26
N ILE A 121 0.53 -6.50 -12.25
CA ILE A 121 0.31 -7.10 -10.92
C ILE A 121 -0.65 -8.29 -11.00
N VAL A 122 -1.75 -8.15 -11.74
CA VAL A 122 -2.70 -9.26 -11.93
C VAL A 122 -2.03 -10.47 -12.56
N GLN A 123 -1.24 -10.28 -13.61
CA GLN A 123 -0.51 -11.38 -14.24
C GLN A 123 0.51 -12.01 -13.28
N SER A 124 1.20 -11.20 -12.48
CA SER A 124 2.17 -11.70 -11.50
C SER A 124 1.48 -12.50 -10.38
N LEU A 125 0.32 -12.07 -9.89
CA LEU A 125 -0.48 -12.83 -8.92
C LEU A 125 -0.96 -14.18 -9.50
N ILE A 126 -1.41 -14.19 -10.76
CA ILE A 126 -1.85 -15.40 -11.46
C ILE A 126 -0.67 -16.40 -11.60
N ASN A 127 0.49 -15.91 -12.03
CA ASN A 127 1.67 -16.75 -12.19
C ASN A 127 2.14 -17.33 -10.85
N GLU A 128 2.17 -16.52 -9.79
CA GLU A 128 2.57 -16.93 -8.44
C GLU A 128 1.56 -17.90 -7.81
N TRP A 129 0.28 -17.76 -8.15
CA TRP A 129 -0.75 -18.73 -7.77
C TRP A 129 -0.52 -20.12 -8.36
N GLY A 130 0.24 -20.21 -9.46
CA GLY A 130 0.51 -21.44 -10.18
C GLY A 130 -0.35 -21.64 -11.43
N GLU A 131 -1.12 -20.64 -11.81
CA GLU A 131 -2.00 -20.67 -12.99
C GLU A 131 -1.31 -19.99 -14.19
N LYS A 132 -1.08 -20.71 -15.29
CA LYS A 132 -0.41 -20.12 -16.46
C LYS A 132 -1.37 -19.45 -17.47
N ASN A 133 -2.61 -19.94 -17.57
CA ASN A 133 -3.57 -19.55 -18.62
C ASN A 133 -4.92 -19.08 -18.05
N HIS A 134 -4.91 -18.42 -16.89
CA HIS A 134 -6.14 -17.95 -16.28
C HIS A 134 -6.80 -16.83 -17.11
N LYS A 135 -8.12 -16.95 -17.34
CA LYS A 135 -8.86 -16.01 -18.20
C LYS A 135 -9.02 -14.64 -17.53
N ILE A 136 -8.53 -13.60 -18.21
CA ILE A 136 -8.69 -12.21 -17.80
C ILE A 136 -9.66 -11.52 -18.77
N ILE A 137 -10.67 -10.82 -18.24
CA ILE A 137 -11.57 -9.97 -19.03
C ILE A 137 -11.45 -8.52 -18.59
N ILE A 138 -11.27 -7.63 -19.55
CA ILE A 138 -11.21 -6.19 -19.30
C ILE A 138 -12.63 -5.62 -19.43
N LYS A 139 -13.19 -5.16 -18.31
CA LYS A 139 -14.46 -4.42 -18.26
C LYS A 139 -14.18 -2.93 -18.17
N LYS A 140 -14.30 -2.18 -19.26
CA LYS A 140 -14.17 -0.72 -19.21
C LYS A 140 -15.27 -0.14 -18.33
N SER A 141 -14.90 0.57 -17.28
CA SER A 141 -15.83 1.40 -16.50
C SER A 141 -16.08 2.70 -17.25
N LYS A 142 -17.35 3.02 -17.53
CA LYS A 142 -17.71 4.27 -18.23
C LYS A 142 -17.76 5.50 -17.31
N ASN A 143 -17.78 5.33 -15.98
CA ASN A 143 -18.26 6.38 -15.06
C ASN A 143 -17.27 6.86 -14.00
N PHE A 144 -16.01 6.41 -13.96
CA PHE A 144 -15.07 6.85 -12.94
C PHE A 144 -13.80 7.43 -13.54
N HIS A 145 -13.56 8.69 -13.24
CA HIS A 145 -12.30 9.34 -13.56
C HIS A 145 -11.25 8.87 -12.55
N GLU A 146 -10.44 7.89 -12.95
CA GLU A 146 -9.34 7.37 -12.15
C GLU A 146 -8.01 7.87 -12.72
N SER A 147 -7.13 8.36 -11.86
CA SER A 147 -5.80 8.82 -12.26
C SER A 147 -5.03 7.71 -13.00
N LYS A 148 -4.48 8.02 -14.17
CA LYS A 148 -3.68 7.08 -14.97
C LYS A 148 -2.35 6.74 -14.31
N LEU A 149 -1.76 7.67 -13.60
CA LEU A 149 -0.48 7.53 -12.92
C LEU A 149 -0.59 8.02 -11.49
N LEU A 150 -0.25 7.17 -10.54
CA LEU A 150 -0.03 7.52 -9.15
C LEU A 150 1.36 7.06 -8.73
N SER A 151 2.14 7.97 -8.19
CA SER A 151 3.43 7.68 -7.55
C SER A 151 3.59 8.54 -6.31
N LEU A 152 4.41 8.11 -5.37
CA LEU A 152 4.72 8.85 -4.16
C LEU A 152 6.20 9.24 -4.16
N ASN A 153 6.47 10.49 -3.79
CA ASN A 153 7.83 10.88 -3.43
C ASN A 153 8.08 10.50 -1.98
N ILE A 154 9.08 9.66 -1.74
CA ILE A 154 9.48 9.13 -0.43
C ILE A 154 10.81 9.69 0.07
N ASP A 155 11.37 10.68 -0.60
CA ASP A 155 12.70 11.22 -0.26
C ASP A 155 12.74 11.81 1.15
N LYS A 156 11.64 12.44 1.58
CA LYS A 156 11.50 12.95 2.93
C LYS A 156 11.56 11.82 3.97
N ALA A 157 10.86 10.70 3.74
CA ALA A 157 10.90 9.55 4.65
C ALA A 157 12.32 8.94 4.70
N LYS A 158 12.99 8.83 3.56
CA LYS A 158 14.38 8.36 3.51
C LYS A 158 15.33 9.27 4.29
N LYS A 159 15.24 10.59 4.09
CA LYS A 159 16.14 11.56 4.68
C LYS A 159 15.91 11.77 6.18
N GLU A 160 14.66 11.92 6.60
CA GLU A 160 14.34 12.35 7.95
C GLU A 160 14.04 11.18 8.90
N LEU A 161 13.54 10.06 8.36
CA LEU A 161 13.22 8.87 9.15
C LEU A 161 14.23 7.74 8.98
N SER A 162 15.16 7.84 8.03
CA SER A 162 16.03 6.75 7.59
C SER A 162 15.25 5.51 7.13
N TRP A 163 14.00 5.70 6.73
CA TRP A 163 13.13 4.64 6.24
C TRP A 163 13.31 4.45 4.73
N LYS A 164 13.41 3.22 4.30
CA LYS A 164 13.44 2.82 2.88
C LYS A 164 12.62 1.55 2.69
N PRO A 165 11.99 1.35 1.50
CA PRO A 165 11.35 0.07 1.21
C PRO A 165 12.41 -1.03 1.06
N ASN A 166 12.20 -2.16 1.73
CA ASN A 166 13.11 -3.30 1.78
C ASN A 166 12.73 -4.41 0.81
N LEU A 167 11.41 -4.67 0.61
CA LEU A 167 10.95 -5.74 -0.25
C LEU A 167 10.99 -5.35 -1.73
N THR A 168 11.37 -6.29 -2.56
CA THR A 168 11.16 -6.22 -3.99
C THR A 168 9.68 -6.41 -4.32
N LEU A 169 9.29 -6.09 -5.55
CA LEU A 169 7.92 -6.35 -5.98
C LEU A 169 7.59 -7.84 -6.05
N ASN A 170 8.57 -8.68 -6.42
CA ASN A 170 8.38 -10.12 -6.46
C ASN A 170 8.12 -10.68 -5.06
N GLU A 171 8.92 -10.32 -4.06
CA GLU A 171 8.69 -10.71 -2.67
C GLU A 171 7.35 -10.21 -2.13
N THR A 172 6.93 -8.99 -2.54
CA THR A 172 5.62 -8.45 -2.18
C THR A 172 4.47 -9.32 -2.73
N ILE A 173 4.60 -9.83 -3.95
CA ILE A 173 3.60 -10.68 -4.60
C ILE A 173 3.63 -12.07 -3.97
N GLU A 174 4.80 -12.67 -3.82
CA GLU A 174 5.04 -13.96 -3.19
C GLU A 174 4.41 -14.00 -1.78
N PHE A 175 4.79 -13.08 -0.89
CA PHE A 175 4.24 -12.99 0.46
C PHE A 175 2.72 -12.86 0.48
N THR A 176 2.18 -12.05 -0.44
CA THR A 176 0.73 -11.88 -0.55
C THR A 176 0.06 -13.18 -0.96
N VAL A 177 0.54 -13.85 -2.00
CA VAL A 177 -0.07 -15.08 -2.54
C VAL A 177 0.07 -16.24 -1.56
N ASP A 178 1.24 -16.41 -0.95
CA ASP A 178 1.50 -17.49 0.02
C ASP A 178 0.57 -17.38 1.22
N TRP A 179 0.34 -16.16 1.70
CA TRP A 179 -0.60 -15.94 2.80
C TRP A 179 -2.01 -16.44 2.44
N TYR A 180 -2.51 -16.08 1.24
CA TYR A 180 -3.84 -16.53 0.81
C TYR A 180 -3.90 -18.03 0.54
N LYS A 181 -2.85 -18.62 -0.06
CA LYS A 181 -2.78 -20.08 -0.25
C LYS A 181 -2.85 -20.81 1.10
N SER A 182 -2.06 -20.38 2.08
CA SER A 182 -2.08 -20.95 3.42
C SER A 182 -3.45 -20.82 4.08
N PHE A 183 -4.09 -19.65 3.96
CA PHE A 183 -5.44 -19.42 4.49
C PHE A 183 -6.47 -20.39 3.88
N PHE A 184 -6.46 -20.57 2.56
CA PHE A 184 -7.44 -21.43 1.88
C PHE A 184 -7.16 -22.93 2.04
N THR A 185 -5.94 -23.31 2.40
CA THR A 185 -5.58 -24.70 2.73
C THR A 185 -5.75 -25.03 4.22
N GLY A 186 -6.16 -24.05 5.03
CA GLY A 186 -6.37 -24.24 6.46
C GLY A 186 -5.08 -24.29 7.30
N ASN A 187 -3.96 -23.83 6.72
CA ASN A 187 -2.71 -23.72 7.45
C ASN A 187 -2.72 -22.53 8.42
N ASP A 188 -1.82 -22.55 9.38
CA ASP A 188 -1.66 -21.47 10.35
C ASP A 188 -1.09 -20.21 9.68
N VAL A 189 -1.97 -19.23 9.45
CA VAL A 189 -1.59 -17.93 8.85
C VAL A 189 -0.93 -16.98 9.87
N GLU A 190 -1.09 -17.22 11.18
CA GLU A 190 -0.40 -16.45 12.21
C GLU A 190 1.09 -16.81 12.20
N ASP A 191 1.42 -18.09 12.16
CA ASP A 191 2.80 -18.55 12.07
C ASP A 191 3.47 -18.03 10.78
N LEU A 192 2.79 -18.16 9.63
CA LEU A 192 3.29 -17.60 8.37
C LEU A 192 3.50 -16.09 8.45
N SER A 193 2.57 -15.34 9.06
CA SER A 193 2.72 -13.89 9.23
C SER A 193 3.94 -13.55 10.10
N ASN A 194 4.18 -14.30 11.17
CA ASN A 194 5.36 -14.16 12.02
C ASN A 194 6.66 -14.46 11.25
N GLN A 195 6.66 -15.47 10.42
CA GLN A 195 7.81 -15.77 9.53
C GLN A 195 8.08 -14.61 8.56
N GLN A 196 7.05 -14.06 7.92
CA GLN A 196 7.19 -12.90 7.02
C GLN A 196 7.69 -11.65 7.77
N ILE A 197 7.21 -11.38 8.99
CA ILE A 197 7.69 -10.29 9.84
C ILE A 197 9.16 -10.50 10.19
N ASN A 198 9.54 -11.70 10.60
CA ASN A 198 10.93 -12.03 10.93
C ASN A 198 11.85 -11.86 9.73
N TYR A 199 11.48 -12.37 8.57
CA TYR A 199 12.22 -12.14 7.33
C TYR A 199 12.40 -10.65 7.04
N TYR A 200 11.32 -9.87 7.14
CA TYR A 200 11.33 -8.43 6.88
C TYR A 200 12.25 -7.68 7.84
N SER A 201 12.28 -8.04 9.11
CA SER A 201 13.06 -7.35 10.15
C SER A 201 14.57 -7.62 10.07
N HIS A 202 14.99 -8.71 9.42
CA HIS A 202 16.40 -9.06 9.22
C HIS A 202 16.95 -8.61 7.85
N LYS A 203 16.15 -7.95 7.01
CA LYS A 203 16.50 -7.47 5.69
C LYS A 203 16.87 -5.99 5.68
#